data_d9de3c1477684433f7d8cb135368c07f
#
_entry.id   d9de3c1477684433f7d8cb135368c07f
#
_cell.length_a   1.000
_cell.length_b   1.000
_cell.length_c   1.000
_cell.angle_alpha   90.00
_cell.angle_beta   90.00
_cell.angle_gamma   90.00
#
_symmetry.space_group_name_H-M   'P 1'
#
loop_
_entity.id
_entity.type
_entity.pdbx_description
1 polymer ?
#
loop_
_entity_poly.entity_id
_entity_poly.type
_entity_poly.pdbx_seq_one_letter_code
_entity_poly.pdbx_strand_id
1 'polypeptide(L)'
;MKSFFHPKQKLHHPQTYLSRGKMRVPQEIPERAEQILKGLAALNLPVTEPGDYGMEPLLRVHDAAYLTFLQTAHAEWKQVGPDWGDEVISNVYVREPNALRGILAKAGKYLADGSCPVGEHTWTTVYWAAQSAIAGAKALLSGDDKAYALCR
;
A
#
# COMPACT_ATOMS: atom_id res chain seq x y z
N MET A 1 -22.98 10.69 -5.12
CA MET A 1 -21.73 9.87 -5.22
C MET A 1 -21.26 9.54 -3.81
N LYS A 2 -21.06 8.28 -3.49
CA LYS A 2 -20.44 7.85 -2.23
C LYS A 2 -18.91 7.89 -2.36
N SER A 3 -18.23 8.37 -1.33
CA SER A 3 -16.78 8.42 -1.30
C SER A 3 -16.25 7.63 -0.09
N PHE A 4 -15.18 6.86 -0.29
CA PHE A 4 -14.62 5.98 0.73
C PHE A 4 -13.14 6.29 0.96
N PHE A 5 -12.76 6.39 2.23
CA PHE A 5 -11.37 6.57 2.67
C PHE A 5 -11.21 6.09 4.11
N HIS A 6 -10.13 5.36 4.39
CA HIS A 6 -9.80 4.99 5.76
C HIS A 6 -8.57 5.76 6.25
N PRO A 7 -8.62 6.41 7.44
CA PRO A 7 -7.52 7.28 7.94
C PRO A 7 -6.16 6.58 8.07
N LYS A 8 -6.15 5.27 8.33
CA LYS A 8 -4.91 4.49 8.39
C LYS A 8 -4.10 4.49 7.08
N GLN A 9 -4.70 4.87 5.96
CA GLN A 9 -3.95 5.04 4.72
C GLN A 9 -2.91 6.17 4.78
N LYS A 10 -3.05 7.11 5.70
CA LYS A 10 -2.08 8.19 5.93
C LYS A 10 -0.81 7.74 6.67
N LEU A 11 -0.80 6.53 7.21
CA LEU A 11 0.37 6.03 7.96
C LEU A 11 1.56 5.69 7.08
N HIS A 12 1.36 5.35 5.80
CA HIS A 12 2.46 5.12 4.87
C HIS A 12 3.08 6.46 4.46
N HIS A 13 4.31 6.68 4.93
CA HIS A 13 5.06 7.91 4.68
C HIS A 13 6.53 7.56 4.42
N PRO A 14 6.84 7.03 3.23
CA PRO A 14 8.21 6.71 2.87
C PRO A 14 9.08 7.96 2.89
N GLN A 15 10.31 7.82 3.36
CA GLN A 15 11.22 8.96 3.52
C GLN A 15 12.05 9.19 2.26
N THR A 16 12.40 8.10 1.57
CA THR A 16 13.20 8.16 0.36
C THR A 16 12.79 7.09 -0.64
N TYR A 17 13.10 7.28 -1.89
CA TYR A 17 13.01 6.25 -2.92
C TYR A 17 14.12 6.40 -3.95
N LEU A 18 14.53 5.29 -4.56
CA LEU A 18 15.53 5.28 -5.60
C LEU A 18 14.87 5.49 -6.97
N SER A 19 15.29 6.52 -7.69
CA SER A 19 14.83 6.76 -9.06
C SER A 19 15.95 7.29 -9.92
N ARG A 20 16.16 6.62 -11.06
CA ARG A 20 17.16 7.01 -12.06
C ARG A 20 18.57 7.20 -11.44
N GLY A 21 18.97 6.27 -10.56
CA GLY A 21 20.26 6.31 -9.88
C GLY A 21 20.43 7.38 -8.80
N LYS A 22 19.34 8.03 -8.38
CA LYS A 22 19.37 9.06 -7.33
C LYS A 22 18.34 8.78 -6.26
N MET A 23 18.72 8.98 -4.99
CA MET A 23 17.77 9.04 -3.88
C MET A 23 16.95 10.31 -4.00
N ARG A 24 15.65 10.20 -3.85
CA ARG A 24 14.68 11.29 -3.99
C ARG A 24 13.71 11.30 -2.81
N VAL A 25 13.17 12.48 -2.52
CA VAL A 25 12.03 12.61 -1.59
C VAL A 25 10.76 12.16 -2.32
N PRO A 26 9.94 11.29 -1.73
CA PRO A 26 8.69 10.85 -2.29
C PRO A 26 7.72 12.01 -2.53
N GLN A 27 6.98 11.91 -3.64
CA GLN A 27 5.83 12.79 -3.89
C GLN A 27 4.52 12.15 -3.40
N GLU A 28 4.52 10.85 -3.16
CA GLU A 28 3.41 10.13 -2.55
C GLU A 28 3.50 10.26 -1.03
N ILE A 29 2.89 11.32 -0.52
CA ILE A 29 2.91 11.75 0.88
C ILE A 29 1.49 11.83 1.44
N PRO A 30 1.28 11.74 2.77
CA PRO A 30 -0.06 11.81 3.40
C PRO A 30 -0.84 13.07 3.02
N GLU A 31 -0.16 14.18 2.83
CA GLU A 31 -0.74 15.48 2.47
C GLU A 31 -1.52 15.45 1.16
N ARG A 32 -1.18 14.57 0.20
CA ARG A 32 -1.96 14.41 -1.03
C ARG A 32 -3.38 13.93 -0.73
N ALA A 33 -3.52 12.94 0.15
CA ALA A 33 -4.84 12.48 0.58
C ALA A 33 -5.61 13.59 1.29
N GLU A 34 -4.94 14.37 2.13
CA GLU A 34 -5.57 15.48 2.86
C GLU A 34 -6.08 16.57 1.91
N GLN A 35 -5.34 16.92 0.87
CA GLN A 35 -5.81 17.90 -0.13
C GLN A 35 -7.02 17.37 -0.91
N ILE A 36 -7.04 16.08 -1.26
CA ILE A 36 -8.20 15.47 -1.93
C ILE A 36 -9.42 15.47 -0.99
N LEU A 37 -9.23 15.10 0.28
CA LEU A 37 -10.32 15.13 1.28
C LEU A 37 -10.87 16.54 1.48
N LYS A 38 -10.03 17.58 1.52
CA LYS A 38 -10.46 18.98 1.53
C LYS A 38 -11.28 19.35 0.29
N GLY A 39 -10.84 18.88 -0.89
CA GLY A 39 -11.58 19.09 -2.13
C GLY A 39 -12.96 18.44 -2.12
N LEU A 40 -13.06 17.19 -1.63
CA LEU A 40 -14.33 16.50 -1.48
C LEU A 40 -15.27 17.25 -0.50
N ALA A 41 -14.74 17.72 0.62
CA ALA A 41 -15.50 18.50 1.59
C ALA A 41 -16.01 19.84 1.00
N ALA A 42 -15.19 20.56 0.23
CA ALA A 42 -15.57 21.78 -0.45
C ALA A 42 -16.71 21.60 -1.47
N LEU A 43 -16.79 20.38 -2.05
CA LEU A 43 -17.88 19.98 -2.95
C LEU A 43 -19.10 19.37 -2.22
N ASN A 44 -19.12 19.40 -0.89
CA ASN A 44 -20.14 18.75 -0.05
C ASN A 44 -20.32 17.25 -0.36
N LEU A 45 -19.23 16.56 -0.72
CA LEU A 45 -19.21 15.12 -0.96
C LEU A 45 -18.77 14.39 0.33
N PRO A 46 -19.69 13.68 1.01
CA PRO A 46 -19.34 12.99 2.25
C PRO A 46 -18.36 11.84 1.98
N VAL A 47 -17.44 11.67 2.92
CA VAL A 47 -16.48 10.55 2.91
C VAL A 47 -16.82 9.63 4.07
N THR A 48 -16.95 8.34 3.77
CA THR A 48 -17.27 7.27 4.72
C THR A 48 -16.08 6.34 4.87
N GLU A 49 -15.82 5.89 6.09
CA GLU A 49 -14.84 4.81 6.29
C GLU A 49 -15.40 3.49 5.75
N PRO A 50 -14.58 2.71 5.01
CA PRO A 50 -15.00 1.40 4.54
C PRO A 50 -15.15 0.42 5.69
N GLY A 51 -16.03 -0.56 5.56
CA GLY A 51 -16.00 -1.75 6.40
C GLY A 51 -14.77 -2.60 6.16
N ASP A 52 -14.48 -3.49 7.11
CA ASP A 52 -13.46 -4.54 6.91
C ASP A 52 -14.09 -5.75 6.24
N TYR A 53 -13.70 -6.02 5.01
CA TYR A 53 -14.17 -7.16 4.20
C TYR A 53 -13.22 -8.37 4.28
N GLY A 54 -12.16 -8.27 5.09
CA GLY A 54 -11.21 -9.34 5.31
C GLY A 54 -10.22 -9.57 4.16
N MET A 55 -9.52 -10.69 4.25
CA MET A 55 -8.47 -11.07 3.31
C MET A 55 -8.99 -11.75 2.05
N GLU A 56 -10.18 -12.34 2.10
CA GLU A 56 -10.69 -13.18 1.02
C GLU A 56 -10.77 -12.46 -0.34
N PRO A 57 -11.27 -11.22 -0.44
CA PRO A 57 -11.27 -10.50 -1.71
C PRO A 57 -9.85 -10.19 -2.24
N LEU A 58 -8.89 -9.98 -1.34
CA LEU A 58 -7.50 -9.74 -1.72
C LEU A 58 -6.85 -10.99 -2.29
N LEU A 59 -7.12 -12.15 -1.68
CA LEU A 59 -6.62 -13.45 -2.12
C LEU A 59 -7.17 -13.91 -3.48
N ARG A 60 -8.27 -13.33 -3.94
CA ARG A 60 -8.78 -13.56 -5.31
C ARG A 60 -7.93 -12.86 -6.38
N VAL A 61 -7.19 -11.83 -6.01
CA VAL A 61 -6.44 -10.97 -6.94
C VAL A 61 -4.93 -11.16 -6.79
N HIS A 62 -4.46 -11.42 -5.57
CA HIS A 62 -3.04 -11.50 -5.24
C HIS A 62 -2.67 -12.87 -4.71
N ASP A 63 -1.45 -13.30 -5.04
CA ASP A 63 -0.84 -14.49 -4.46
C ASP A 63 -0.71 -14.35 -2.93
N ALA A 64 -1.05 -15.40 -2.19
CA ALA A 64 -0.99 -15.43 -0.73
C ALA A 64 0.43 -15.16 -0.19
N ALA A 65 1.46 -15.64 -0.91
CA ALA A 65 2.85 -15.41 -0.53
C ALA A 65 3.26 -13.93 -0.68
N TYR A 66 2.72 -13.23 -1.68
CA TYR A 66 2.90 -11.78 -1.82
C TYR A 66 2.24 -11.00 -0.68
N LEU A 67 1.00 -11.35 -0.34
CA LEU A 67 0.31 -10.70 0.78
C LEU A 67 1.03 -10.96 2.12
N THR A 68 1.52 -12.18 2.32
CA THR A 68 2.36 -12.53 3.49
C THR A 68 3.64 -11.69 3.51
N PHE A 69 4.30 -11.55 2.36
CA PHE A 69 5.49 -10.69 2.25
C PHE A 69 5.18 -9.26 2.70
N LEU A 70 4.12 -8.64 2.21
CA LEU A 70 3.74 -7.28 2.62
C LEU A 70 3.47 -7.15 4.13
N GLN A 71 2.93 -8.21 4.75
CA GLN A 71 2.66 -8.25 6.20
C GLN A 71 3.92 -8.35 7.05
N THR A 72 4.94 -9.07 6.58
CA THR A 72 6.09 -9.45 7.40
C THR A 72 7.39 -8.75 7.01
N ALA A 73 7.44 -8.17 5.80
CA ALA A 73 8.67 -7.68 5.19
C ALA A 73 9.44 -6.69 6.07
N HIS A 74 8.76 -5.69 6.63
CA HIS A 74 9.42 -4.69 7.48
C HIS A 74 9.98 -5.32 8.76
N ALA A 75 9.23 -6.18 9.44
CA ALA A 75 9.69 -6.85 10.66
C ALA A 75 10.89 -7.77 10.38
N GLU A 76 10.86 -8.53 9.27
CA GLU A 76 11.98 -9.36 8.86
C GLU A 76 13.21 -8.51 8.49
N TRP A 77 13.00 -7.36 7.84
CA TRP A 77 14.06 -6.43 7.46
C TRP A 77 14.80 -5.86 8.67
N LYS A 78 14.06 -5.46 9.69
CA LYS A 78 14.64 -4.93 10.94
C LYS A 78 15.47 -5.98 11.71
N GLN A 79 15.31 -7.26 11.44
CA GLN A 79 16.10 -8.34 12.05
C GLN A 79 17.44 -8.58 11.35
N VAL A 80 17.68 -8.01 10.16
CA VAL A 80 18.93 -8.22 9.42
C VAL A 80 20.11 -7.55 10.12
N GLY A 81 19.91 -6.34 10.63
CA GLY A 81 20.93 -5.66 11.40
C GLY A 81 20.77 -4.13 11.43
N PRO A 82 21.49 -3.45 12.31
CA PRO A 82 21.35 -2.01 12.54
C PRO A 82 21.86 -1.13 11.37
N ASP A 83 22.70 -1.69 10.51
CA ASP A 83 23.27 -0.97 9.36
C ASP A 83 22.30 -0.90 8.16
N TRP A 84 21.14 -1.56 8.28
CA TRP A 84 20.10 -1.54 7.25
C TRP A 84 19.11 -0.43 7.55
N GLY A 85 18.68 0.28 6.49
CA GLY A 85 17.70 1.36 6.61
C GLY A 85 16.35 0.92 7.17
N ASP A 86 15.47 1.89 7.42
CA ASP A 86 14.16 1.64 8.01
C ASP A 86 13.11 1.10 7.03
N GLU A 87 13.41 1.11 5.74
CA GLU A 87 12.50 0.71 4.69
C GLU A 87 13.09 -0.43 3.85
N VAL A 88 12.24 -1.39 3.50
CA VAL A 88 12.62 -2.51 2.64
C VAL A 88 12.74 -2.00 1.21
N ILE A 89 13.94 -1.99 0.70
CA ILE A 89 14.27 -1.65 -0.69
C ILE A 89 15.18 -2.76 -1.23
N SER A 90 14.87 -3.29 -2.41
CA SER A 90 15.73 -4.27 -3.04
C SER A 90 16.60 -3.64 -4.13
N ASN A 91 17.86 -4.03 -4.15
CA ASN A 91 18.79 -3.81 -5.28
C ASN A 91 19.06 -5.11 -6.04
N VAL A 92 18.38 -6.18 -5.69
CA VAL A 92 18.46 -7.51 -6.30
C VAL A 92 17.09 -7.88 -6.84
N TYR A 93 17.04 -8.38 -8.07
CA TYR A 93 15.78 -8.78 -8.69
C TYR A 93 15.84 -10.27 -9.04
N VAL A 94 14.93 -11.03 -8.44
CA VAL A 94 14.83 -12.48 -8.62
C VAL A 94 13.95 -12.78 -9.83
N ARG A 95 14.51 -13.40 -10.85
CA ARG A 95 13.78 -13.76 -12.09
C ARG A 95 13.18 -15.16 -12.06
N GLU A 96 13.80 -16.07 -11.34
CA GLU A 96 13.38 -17.46 -11.25
C GLU A 96 12.69 -17.76 -9.93
N PRO A 97 11.64 -18.59 -9.90
CA PRO A 97 10.89 -18.94 -8.69
C PRO A 97 11.63 -19.99 -7.85
N ASN A 98 12.83 -19.66 -7.39
CA ASN A 98 13.59 -20.51 -6.47
C ASN A 98 13.04 -20.39 -5.05
N ALA A 99 13.39 -21.34 -4.19
CA ALA A 99 13.09 -21.24 -2.77
C ALA A 99 13.74 -19.98 -2.17
N LEU A 100 12.91 -18.97 -1.89
CA LEU A 100 13.37 -17.69 -1.40
C LEU A 100 13.71 -17.81 0.09
N ARG A 101 15.00 -17.75 0.39
CA ARG A 101 15.48 -17.72 1.77
C ARG A 101 15.88 -16.28 2.13
N GLY A 102 15.29 -15.76 3.21
CA GLY A 102 15.58 -14.45 3.73
C GLY A 102 14.88 -13.30 3.00
N ILE A 103 14.82 -12.17 3.70
CA ILE A 103 14.06 -10.99 3.30
C ILE A 103 14.58 -10.33 2.02
N LEU A 104 15.90 -10.31 1.79
CA LEU A 104 16.46 -9.69 0.59
C LEU A 104 15.99 -10.39 -0.69
N ALA A 105 15.97 -11.75 -0.69
CA ALA A 105 15.48 -12.50 -1.83
C ALA A 105 13.97 -12.33 -2.03
N LYS A 106 13.18 -12.29 -0.94
CA LYS A 106 11.74 -11.98 -0.99
C LYS A 106 11.50 -10.58 -1.55
N ALA A 107 12.21 -9.57 -1.08
CA ALA A 107 12.14 -8.21 -1.60
C ALA A 107 12.49 -8.17 -3.09
N GLY A 108 13.54 -8.86 -3.52
CA GLY A 108 13.93 -8.95 -4.92
C GLY A 108 12.92 -9.63 -5.84
N LYS A 109 12.05 -10.49 -5.28
CA LYS A 109 10.94 -11.11 -6.00
C LYS A 109 9.73 -10.21 -6.11
N TYR A 110 9.35 -9.57 -5.01
CA TYR A 110 8.04 -8.92 -4.88
C TYR A 110 8.07 -7.42 -5.12
N LEU A 111 9.23 -6.77 -5.04
CA LEU A 111 9.39 -5.36 -5.38
C LEU A 111 9.85 -5.22 -6.82
N ALA A 112 9.08 -4.50 -7.64
CA ALA A 112 9.36 -4.34 -9.06
C ALA A 112 10.58 -3.45 -9.33
N ASP A 113 10.82 -2.49 -8.44
CA ASP A 113 11.95 -1.54 -8.52
C ASP A 113 12.25 -0.91 -7.14
N GLY A 114 13.19 0.02 -7.09
CA GLY A 114 13.58 0.73 -5.88
C GLY A 114 12.70 1.96 -5.55
N SER A 115 11.59 2.18 -6.28
CA SER A 115 10.76 3.37 -6.09
C SER A 115 9.53 3.13 -5.19
N CYS A 116 9.35 1.90 -4.72
CA CYS A 116 8.24 1.53 -3.84
C CYS A 116 8.75 0.88 -2.54
N PRO A 117 9.36 1.64 -1.63
CA PRO A 117 9.86 1.11 -0.37
C PRO A 117 8.71 0.60 0.51
N VAL A 118 8.97 -0.50 1.23
CA VAL A 118 8.01 -1.06 2.19
C VAL A 118 8.46 -0.72 3.61
N GLY A 119 7.71 0.15 4.28
CA GLY A 119 7.92 0.56 5.66
C GLY A 119 6.97 -0.14 6.63
N GLU A 120 7.07 0.21 7.91
CA GLU A 120 6.29 -0.36 9.01
C GLU A 120 4.78 -0.36 8.75
N HIS A 121 4.26 0.70 8.19
CA HIS A 121 2.82 0.90 8.00
C HIS A 121 2.32 0.59 6.59
N THR A 122 3.18 0.13 5.68
CA THR A 122 2.80 -0.14 4.29
C THR A 122 1.65 -1.15 4.22
N TRP A 123 1.77 -2.28 4.92
CA TRP A 123 0.70 -3.27 4.93
C TRP A 123 -0.64 -2.69 5.37
N THR A 124 -0.66 -2.01 6.51
CA THR A 124 -1.88 -1.39 7.02
C THR A 124 -2.50 -0.42 6.02
N THR A 125 -1.67 0.38 5.37
CA THR A 125 -2.12 1.36 4.38
C THR A 125 -2.73 0.71 3.15
N VAL A 126 -2.03 -0.25 2.53
CA VAL A 126 -2.53 -0.89 1.29
C VAL A 126 -3.73 -1.79 1.57
N TYR A 127 -3.79 -2.39 2.75
CA TYR A 127 -4.96 -3.15 3.19
C TYR A 127 -6.22 -2.26 3.21
N TRP A 128 -6.16 -1.12 3.88
CA TRP A 128 -7.30 -0.20 3.97
C TRP A 128 -7.59 0.54 2.65
N ALA A 129 -6.60 0.71 1.78
CA ALA A 129 -6.84 1.17 0.42
C ALA A 129 -7.69 0.14 -0.36
N ALA A 130 -7.35 -1.14 -0.27
CA ALA A 130 -8.12 -2.21 -0.89
C ALA A 130 -9.55 -2.30 -0.31
N GLN A 131 -9.73 -2.18 1.03
CA GLN A 131 -11.06 -2.14 1.65
C GLN A 131 -11.89 -0.96 1.14
N SER A 132 -11.27 0.20 0.90
CA SER A 132 -11.95 1.37 0.32
C SER A 132 -12.44 1.10 -1.11
N ALA A 133 -11.61 0.43 -1.93
CA ALA A 133 -11.98 0.04 -3.29
C ALA A 133 -13.14 -0.98 -3.29
N ILE A 134 -13.09 -1.97 -2.39
CA ILE A 134 -14.16 -2.98 -2.23
C ILE A 134 -15.46 -2.30 -1.82
N ALA A 135 -15.42 -1.35 -0.88
CA ALA A 135 -16.59 -0.58 -0.46
C ALA A 135 -17.21 0.19 -1.64
N GLY A 136 -16.38 0.82 -2.48
CA GLY A 136 -16.82 1.49 -3.69
C GLY A 136 -17.50 0.54 -4.67
N ALA A 137 -16.89 -0.63 -4.93
CA ALA A 137 -17.47 -1.64 -5.79
C ALA A 137 -18.83 -2.17 -5.26
N LYS A 138 -18.91 -2.43 -3.95
CA LYS A 138 -20.18 -2.86 -3.32
C LYS A 138 -21.26 -1.80 -3.40
N ALA A 139 -20.93 -0.52 -3.27
CA ALA A 139 -21.88 0.58 -3.44
C ALA A 139 -22.51 0.57 -4.84
N LEU A 140 -21.69 0.39 -5.90
CA LEU A 140 -22.18 0.27 -7.27
C LEU A 140 -23.08 -0.96 -7.46
N LEU A 141 -22.65 -2.10 -6.92
CA LEU A 141 -23.45 -3.34 -7.00
C LEU A 141 -24.80 -3.23 -6.24
N SER A 142 -24.88 -2.32 -5.26
CA SER A 142 -26.09 -2.04 -4.50
C SER A 142 -27.00 -0.98 -5.15
N GLY A 143 -26.65 -0.50 -6.35
CA GLY A 143 -27.49 0.42 -7.13
C GLY A 143 -27.05 1.88 -7.08
N ASP A 144 -25.91 2.22 -6.50
CA ASP A 144 -25.37 3.58 -6.59
C ASP A 144 -24.83 3.83 -8.02
N ASP A 145 -25.14 4.96 -8.61
CA ASP A 145 -24.66 5.32 -9.97
C ASP A 145 -23.16 5.59 -10.02
N LYS A 146 -22.57 6.07 -8.92
CA LYS A 146 -21.18 6.48 -8.84
C LYS A 146 -20.63 6.25 -7.44
N ALA A 147 -19.39 5.75 -7.38
CA ALA A 147 -18.61 5.66 -6.15
C ALA A 147 -17.19 6.19 -6.39
N TYR A 148 -16.57 6.73 -5.36
CA TYR A 148 -15.18 7.16 -5.36
C TYR A 148 -14.45 6.49 -4.20
N ALA A 149 -13.36 5.79 -4.48
CA ALA A 149 -12.49 5.24 -3.46
C ALA A 149 -11.15 5.98 -3.51
N LEU A 150 -10.86 6.75 -2.47
CA LEU A 150 -9.54 7.35 -2.31
C LEU A 150 -8.60 6.26 -1.79
N CYS A 151 -7.86 5.66 -2.71
CA CYS A 151 -6.86 4.65 -2.45
C CYS A 151 -5.47 5.25 -2.58
N ARG A 152 -4.64 4.93 -1.63
CA ARG A 152 -3.30 5.48 -1.55
C ARG A 152 -2.25 4.37 -1.45
#